data_ea3a110e2451875d103035a224f72eca
#
_entry.id   ea3a110e2451875d103035a224f72eca
#
_cell.length_a   1.000
_cell.length_b   1.000
_cell.length_c   1.000
_cell.angle_alpha   90.00
_cell.angle_beta   90.00
_cell.angle_gamma   90.00
#
_symmetry.space_group_name_H-M   'P 1'
#
loop_
_entity.id
_entity.type
_entity.pdbx_description
1 polymer ?
#
loop_
_entity_poly.entity_id
_entity_poly.type
_entity_poly.pdbx_seq_one_letter_code
_entity_poly.pdbx_strand_id
1 'polypeptide(L)'
;MKKIAALVFLFFLPVILFGCNKPTQTDFSMDNASASETKTRTSEQVLTDFKALEPQDIRSIDIVVVRNTGTVERVAKAFTDTADIQKILSVFAAADAEITEEQKPSGGWSVMVRIWLQKQKNTDIDKPILVSPQAPGYISIDNYVYSVKNDEYIAALTSFFEASPIQEEAYP
;
A
#
# COMPACT_ATOMS: atom_id res chain seq x y z
N MET A 1 20.67 -28.76 -58.16
CA MET A 1 21.10 -27.54 -58.86
C MET A 1 20.27 -26.39 -58.40
N LYS A 2 20.85 -25.45 -57.75
CA LYS A 2 20.71 -23.98 -57.73
C LYS A 2 21.26 -23.45 -56.42
N LYS A 3 22.40 -22.81 -56.54
CA LYS A 3 23.10 -22.02 -55.56
C LYS A 3 22.34 -20.70 -55.37
N ILE A 4 22.13 -20.24 -54.12
CA ILE A 4 21.79 -18.85 -53.85
C ILE A 4 22.68 -18.35 -52.74
N ALA A 5 23.28 -17.22 -53.03
CA ALA A 5 24.40 -16.58 -52.40
C ALA A 5 24.07 -15.95 -51.02
N ALA A 6 25.09 -15.94 -50.19
CA ALA A 6 25.19 -15.15 -48.98
C ALA A 6 25.26 -13.64 -49.30
N LEU A 7 24.47 -12.83 -48.63
CA LEU A 7 24.61 -11.39 -48.62
C LEU A 7 24.93 -10.95 -47.15
N VAL A 8 26.22 -10.68 -46.94
CA VAL A 8 26.73 -10.12 -45.69
C VAL A 8 26.51 -8.62 -45.77
N PHE A 9 25.63 -8.08 -44.89
CA PHE A 9 25.52 -6.66 -44.68
C PHE A 9 26.33 -6.27 -43.46
N LEU A 10 27.47 -5.66 -43.75
CA LEU A 10 28.35 -5.03 -42.77
C LEU A 10 27.77 -3.62 -42.48
N PHE A 11 27.15 -3.42 -41.33
CA PHE A 11 26.78 -2.10 -40.90
C PHE A 11 27.88 -1.49 -40.05
N PHE A 12 28.52 -0.49 -40.63
CA PHE A 12 29.43 0.44 -39.94
C PHE A 12 28.68 1.30 -38.96
N LEU A 13 29.06 1.25 -37.70
CA LEU A 13 28.62 2.19 -36.64
C LEU A 13 29.59 3.38 -36.62
N PRO A 14 29.13 4.64 -36.78
CA PRO A 14 29.97 5.78 -36.47
C PRO A 14 29.94 6.05 -34.96
N VAL A 15 31.08 6.00 -34.33
CA VAL A 15 31.35 6.47 -32.96
C VAL A 15 31.31 8.00 -32.99
N ILE A 16 30.26 8.59 -32.42
CA ILE A 16 30.23 10.05 -32.20
C ILE A 16 30.78 10.31 -30.79
N LEU A 17 32.00 10.81 -30.72
CA LEU A 17 32.58 11.37 -29.51
C LEU A 17 31.96 12.75 -29.24
N PHE A 18 31.06 12.84 -28.30
CA PHE A 18 30.66 14.14 -27.77
C PHE A 18 31.55 14.52 -26.60
N GLY A 19 32.28 15.63 -26.83
CA GLY A 19 33.20 16.20 -25.88
C GLY A 19 32.52 16.70 -24.59
N CYS A 20 33.24 16.55 -23.50
CA CYS A 20 32.95 17.16 -22.21
C CYS A 20 33.03 18.68 -22.30
N ASN A 21 31.89 19.36 -22.22
CA ASN A 21 31.82 20.76 -21.80
C ASN A 21 31.51 20.81 -20.30
N LYS A 22 32.48 21.26 -19.51
CA LYS A 22 32.29 21.66 -18.10
C LYS A 22 31.44 22.92 -18.08
N PRO A 23 30.26 22.96 -17.42
CA PRO A 23 29.67 24.22 -17.06
C PRO A 23 30.36 24.78 -15.81
N THR A 24 30.72 26.02 -15.88
CA THR A 24 31.26 26.89 -14.84
C THR A 24 30.31 26.90 -13.64
N GLN A 25 30.87 26.61 -12.45
CA GLN A 25 30.21 26.83 -11.17
C GLN A 25 29.84 28.31 -11.01
N THR A 26 28.59 28.64 -11.03
CA THR A 26 28.07 29.87 -10.44
C THR A 26 27.60 29.52 -9.04
N ASP A 27 28.33 29.99 -8.04
CA ASP A 27 27.93 29.98 -6.64
C ASP A 27 26.58 30.73 -6.48
N PHE A 28 25.50 29.97 -6.35
CA PHE A 28 24.27 30.46 -5.75
C PHE A 28 24.21 29.88 -4.35
N SER A 29 24.65 30.67 -3.39
CA SER A 29 24.26 30.51 -1.98
C SER A 29 22.75 30.67 -1.91
N MET A 30 22.01 29.56 -1.90
CA MET A 30 20.63 29.56 -1.44
C MET A 30 20.61 29.07 0.00
N ASP A 31 20.14 29.99 0.84
CA ASP A 31 19.86 29.82 2.23
C ASP A 31 19.13 28.52 2.54
N ASN A 32 19.58 27.89 3.62
CA ASN A 32 18.95 26.76 4.30
C ASN A 32 17.46 26.99 4.53
N ALA A 33 16.64 26.59 3.58
CA ALA A 33 15.27 26.18 3.88
C ALA A 33 15.36 24.84 4.60
N SER A 34 15.09 24.84 5.88
CA SER A 34 14.96 23.66 6.74
C SER A 34 14.05 22.66 6.06
N ALA A 35 14.63 21.69 5.36
CA ALA A 35 13.94 20.49 4.93
C ALA A 35 13.56 19.76 6.22
N SER A 36 12.30 19.80 6.58
CA SER A 36 11.71 18.89 7.57
C SER A 36 12.04 17.48 7.09
N GLU A 37 13.01 16.83 7.74
CA GLU A 37 13.33 15.42 7.52
C GLU A 37 12.06 14.61 7.86
N THR A 38 11.30 14.27 6.84
CA THR A 38 10.23 13.28 6.98
C THR A 38 10.94 11.95 7.24
N LYS A 39 11.13 11.61 8.51
CA LYS A 39 11.77 10.38 8.95
C LYS A 39 11.00 9.21 8.35
N THR A 40 11.56 8.56 7.35
CA THR A 40 10.94 7.39 6.69
C THR A 40 10.86 6.27 7.73
N ARG A 41 9.63 5.82 8.07
CA ARG A 41 9.39 4.71 8.98
C ARG A 41 9.90 3.43 8.35
N THR A 42 10.49 2.53 9.15
CA THR A 42 10.88 1.18 8.69
C THR A 42 9.67 0.25 8.69
N SER A 43 9.74 -0.87 7.95
CA SER A 43 8.71 -1.92 7.97
C SER A 43 8.44 -2.44 9.38
N GLU A 44 9.49 -2.62 10.20
CA GLU A 44 9.38 -3.06 11.58
C GLU A 44 8.62 -2.05 12.46
N GLN A 45 8.92 -0.77 12.29
CA GLN A 45 8.20 0.30 13.00
C GLN A 45 6.73 0.34 12.61
N VAL A 46 6.42 0.23 11.31
CA VAL A 46 5.04 0.22 10.81
C VAL A 46 4.26 -0.96 11.38
N LEU A 47 4.83 -2.17 11.39
CA LEU A 47 4.17 -3.35 11.94
C LEU A 47 3.98 -3.24 13.46
N THR A 48 4.99 -2.74 14.18
CA THR A 48 4.93 -2.55 15.64
C THR A 48 3.84 -1.55 16.01
N ASP A 49 3.80 -0.40 15.33
CA ASP A 49 2.79 0.64 15.57
C ASP A 49 1.38 0.12 15.21
N PHE A 50 1.27 -0.66 14.12
CA PHE A 50 -0.01 -1.25 13.72
C PHE A 50 -0.53 -2.25 14.75
N LYS A 51 0.33 -3.14 15.28
CA LYS A 51 -0.03 -4.11 16.31
C LYS A 51 -0.37 -3.47 17.67
N ALA A 52 0.12 -2.25 17.91
CA ALA A 52 -0.15 -1.48 19.13
C ALA A 52 -1.41 -0.61 19.05
N LEU A 53 -2.16 -0.62 17.92
CA LEU A 53 -3.38 0.16 17.78
C LEU A 53 -4.45 -0.31 18.76
N GLU A 54 -5.04 0.63 19.47
CA GLU A 54 -6.17 0.40 20.36
C GLU A 54 -7.42 1.15 19.86
N PRO A 55 -8.64 0.66 20.17
CA PRO A 55 -9.87 1.27 19.65
C PRO A 55 -10.02 2.77 19.94
N GLN A 56 -9.52 3.25 21.08
CA GLN A 56 -9.57 4.68 21.45
C GLN A 56 -8.66 5.57 20.59
N ASP A 57 -7.66 5.00 19.90
CA ASP A 57 -6.77 5.73 19.01
C ASP A 57 -7.40 5.94 17.64
N ILE A 58 -8.50 5.25 17.36
CA ILE A 58 -9.14 5.16 16.05
C ILE A 58 -10.43 6.00 16.04
N ARG A 59 -10.54 6.88 15.04
CA ARG A 59 -11.75 7.65 14.76
C ARG A 59 -12.78 6.84 13.98
N SER A 60 -12.32 6.13 12.96
CA SER A 60 -13.15 5.25 12.12
C SER A 60 -12.30 4.24 11.37
N ILE A 61 -12.94 3.15 10.99
CA ILE A 61 -12.38 2.17 10.05
C ILE A 61 -13.33 2.05 8.87
N ASP A 62 -12.82 2.26 7.64
CA ASP A 62 -13.59 1.98 6.44
C ASP A 62 -13.15 0.63 5.87
N ILE A 63 -14.08 -0.26 5.67
CA ILE A 63 -13.86 -1.50 4.90
C ILE A 63 -14.41 -1.26 3.49
N VAL A 64 -13.57 -1.46 2.49
CA VAL A 64 -13.92 -1.36 1.07
C VAL A 64 -13.87 -2.74 0.46
N VAL A 65 -14.96 -3.15 -0.18
CA VAL A 65 -15.10 -4.44 -0.84
C VAL A 65 -15.24 -4.24 -2.34
N VAL A 66 -14.54 -5.08 -3.12
CA VAL A 66 -14.67 -5.12 -4.56
C VAL A 66 -15.64 -6.24 -4.93
N ARG A 67 -16.74 -5.89 -5.58
CA ARG A 67 -17.72 -6.84 -6.13
C ARG A 67 -17.59 -6.91 -7.64
N ASN A 68 -17.72 -8.10 -8.19
CA ASN A 68 -17.75 -8.33 -9.63
C ASN A 68 -19.12 -8.94 -10.01
N THR A 69 -20.09 -8.09 -10.29
CA THR A 69 -21.47 -8.45 -10.66
C THR A 69 -21.75 -8.22 -12.15
N GLY A 70 -20.69 -8.34 -13.00
CA GLY A 70 -20.71 -7.97 -14.43
C GLY A 70 -20.03 -6.63 -14.69
N THR A 71 -20.05 -5.73 -13.73
CA THR A 71 -19.19 -4.54 -13.61
C THR A 71 -18.41 -4.63 -12.32
N VAL A 72 -17.22 -4.02 -12.30
CA VAL A 72 -16.43 -3.94 -11.07
C VAL A 72 -16.98 -2.79 -10.24
N GLU A 73 -17.59 -3.13 -9.12
CA GLU A 73 -18.11 -2.18 -8.15
C GLU A 73 -17.22 -2.17 -6.91
N ARG A 74 -17.00 -0.99 -6.36
CA ARG A 74 -16.34 -0.81 -5.08
C ARG A 74 -17.33 -0.15 -4.14
N VAL A 75 -17.56 -0.78 -3.00
CA VAL A 75 -18.44 -0.28 -1.98
C VAL A 75 -17.74 -0.22 -0.64
N ALA A 76 -18.07 0.76 0.18
CA ALA A 76 -17.46 0.98 1.48
C ALA A 76 -18.51 1.07 2.58
N LYS A 77 -18.14 0.65 3.80
CA LYS A 77 -18.85 0.94 5.05
C LYS A 77 -17.89 1.54 6.05
N ALA A 78 -18.29 2.61 6.72
CA ALA A 78 -17.51 3.29 7.74
C ALA A 78 -17.96 2.85 9.14
N PHE A 79 -17.08 2.27 9.91
CA PHE A 79 -17.29 1.78 11.29
C PHE A 79 -16.71 2.80 12.27
N THR A 80 -17.55 3.39 13.10
CA THR A 80 -17.19 4.39 14.11
C THR A 80 -17.46 3.92 15.54
N ASP A 81 -18.23 2.83 15.69
CA ASP A 81 -18.50 2.24 16.99
C ASP A 81 -17.27 1.50 17.54
N THR A 82 -16.94 1.76 18.81
CA THR A 82 -15.76 1.18 19.47
C THR A 82 -15.78 -0.35 19.50
N ALA A 83 -16.97 -0.97 19.64
CA ALA A 83 -17.09 -2.43 19.68
C ALA A 83 -16.83 -3.03 18.30
N ASP A 84 -17.25 -2.37 17.22
CA ASP A 84 -16.98 -2.81 15.86
C ASP A 84 -15.52 -2.61 15.49
N ILE A 85 -14.93 -1.47 15.86
CA ILE A 85 -13.49 -1.21 15.73
C ILE A 85 -12.67 -2.32 16.44
N GLN A 86 -13.03 -2.65 17.69
CA GLN A 86 -12.37 -3.73 18.44
C GLN A 86 -12.46 -5.09 17.73
N LYS A 87 -13.61 -5.43 17.14
CA LYS A 87 -13.76 -6.68 16.38
C LYS A 87 -12.86 -6.70 15.15
N ILE A 88 -12.80 -5.59 14.39
CA ILE A 88 -11.95 -5.48 13.20
C ILE A 88 -10.47 -5.60 13.59
N LEU A 89 -10.02 -4.93 14.66
CA LEU A 89 -8.66 -5.07 15.15
C LEU A 89 -8.33 -6.50 15.59
N SER A 90 -9.29 -7.20 16.21
CA SER A 90 -9.10 -8.60 16.61
C SER A 90 -8.93 -9.55 15.42
N VAL A 91 -9.57 -9.26 14.27
CA VAL A 91 -9.35 -10.00 13.02
C VAL A 91 -7.91 -9.85 12.53
N PHE A 92 -7.36 -8.64 12.57
CA PHE A 92 -5.95 -8.42 12.20
C PHE A 92 -4.97 -9.05 13.19
N ALA A 93 -5.28 -9.00 14.48
CA ALA A 93 -4.47 -9.68 15.49
C ALA A 93 -4.42 -11.20 15.25
N ALA A 94 -5.54 -11.80 14.85
CA ALA A 94 -5.62 -13.22 14.52
C ALA A 94 -4.89 -13.60 13.22
N ALA A 95 -4.70 -12.66 12.30
CA ALA A 95 -3.90 -12.87 11.08
C ALA A 95 -2.42 -13.08 11.38
N ASP A 96 -1.92 -12.57 12.51
CA ASP A 96 -0.54 -12.68 13.00
C ASP A 96 0.50 -12.35 11.93
N ALA A 97 0.50 -11.08 11.51
CA ALA A 97 1.43 -10.58 10.50
C ALA A 97 2.88 -10.57 11.02
N GLU A 98 3.82 -10.98 10.15
CA GLU A 98 5.26 -11.03 10.43
C GLU A 98 6.05 -10.38 9.30
N ILE A 99 7.24 -9.87 9.62
CA ILE A 99 8.15 -9.31 8.61
C ILE A 99 8.55 -10.42 7.64
N THR A 100 8.56 -10.10 6.36
CA THR A 100 9.03 -11.00 5.31
C THR A 100 10.08 -10.31 4.45
N GLU A 101 11.08 -11.07 4.00
CA GLU A 101 12.06 -10.66 3.01
C GLU A 101 11.59 -10.97 1.57
N GLU A 102 10.46 -11.62 1.42
CA GLU A 102 9.92 -12.00 0.12
C GLU A 102 9.49 -10.77 -0.68
N GLN A 103 9.65 -10.85 -2.00
CA GLN A 103 9.23 -9.80 -2.90
C GLN A 103 7.69 -9.66 -2.86
N LYS A 104 7.23 -8.42 -2.98
CA LYS A 104 5.81 -8.09 -3.02
C LYS A 104 5.10 -8.93 -4.08
N PRO A 105 4.14 -9.80 -3.69
CA PRO A 105 3.36 -10.53 -4.66
C PRO A 105 2.55 -9.58 -5.53
N SER A 106 2.47 -9.87 -6.83
CA SER A 106 1.61 -9.13 -7.75
C SER A 106 0.19 -9.68 -7.64
N GLY A 107 -0.71 -8.90 -7.11
CA GLY A 107 -2.13 -9.28 -7.01
C GLY A 107 -3.02 -8.05 -6.81
N GLY A 108 -4.28 -8.14 -7.27
CA GLY A 108 -5.30 -7.18 -6.92
C GLY A 108 -5.85 -7.46 -5.52
N TRP A 109 -6.43 -6.46 -4.89
CA TRP A 109 -7.12 -6.62 -3.61
C TRP A 109 -8.64 -6.76 -3.86
N SER A 110 -9.29 -7.63 -3.08
CA SER A 110 -10.75 -7.76 -3.04
C SER A 110 -11.36 -7.03 -1.84
N VAL A 111 -10.55 -6.81 -0.82
CA VAL A 111 -10.89 -6.05 0.39
C VAL A 111 -9.76 -5.08 0.67
N MET A 112 -10.09 -3.85 1.04
CA MET A 112 -9.13 -2.87 1.55
C MET A 112 -9.71 -2.24 2.81
N VAL A 113 -8.86 -1.98 3.80
CA VAL A 113 -9.24 -1.34 5.04
C VAL A 113 -8.47 -0.03 5.19
N ARG A 114 -9.18 1.04 5.54
CA ARG A 114 -8.61 2.35 5.85
C ARG A 114 -8.85 2.65 7.32
N ILE A 115 -7.79 2.78 8.09
CA ILE A 115 -7.88 3.09 9.53
C ILE A 115 -7.55 4.56 9.72
N TRP A 116 -8.54 5.33 10.15
CA TRP A 116 -8.41 6.75 10.46
C TRP A 116 -8.14 6.94 11.93
N LEU A 117 -6.98 7.48 12.27
CA LEU A 117 -6.63 7.77 13.66
C LEU A 117 -7.34 9.02 14.18
N GLN A 118 -7.48 9.11 15.50
CA GLN A 118 -7.90 10.33 16.15
C GLN A 118 -6.92 11.45 15.79
N LYS A 119 -7.44 12.65 15.47
CA LYS A 119 -6.58 13.79 15.13
C LYS A 119 -5.66 14.14 16.31
N GLN A 120 -4.37 13.92 16.11
CA GLN A 120 -3.38 14.51 17.00
C GLN A 120 -3.29 16.01 16.71
N LYS A 121 -3.28 16.84 17.76
CA LYS A 121 -3.36 18.32 17.68
C LYS A 121 -2.27 18.99 16.81
N ASN A 122 -1.23 18.25 16.36
CA ASN A 122 -0.04 18.78 15.69
C ASN A 122 0.27 18.17 14.33
N THR A 123 -0.64 17.40 13.72
CA THR A 123 -0.41 16.83 12.39
C THR A 123 -1.47 17.31 11.41
N ASP A 124 -1.03 18.09 10.40
CA ASP A 124 -1.90 18.58 9.32
C ASP A 124 -2.29 17.49 8.28
N ILE A 125 -1.82 16.26 8.45
CA ILE A 125 -1.99 15.19 7.48
C ILE A 125 -3.02 14.19 8.01
N ASP A 126 -4.26 14.33 7.54
CA ASP A 126 -5.34 13.36 7.78
C ASP A 126 -5.23 12.22 6.74
N LYS A 127 -4.27 11.31 6.94
CA LYS A 127 -4.09 10.13 6.08
C LYS A 127 -4.45 8.86 6.84
N PRO A 128 -5.21 7.94 6.22
CA PRO A 128 -5.49 6.66 6.84
C PRO A 128 -4.28 5.72 6.74
N ILE A 129 -4.17 4.79 7.69
CA ILE A 129 -3.35 3.60 7.52
C ILE A 129 -4.08 2.70 6.52
N LEU A 130 -3.39 2.32 5.44
CA LEU A 130 -3.96 1.46 4.41
C LEU A 130 -3.57 0.01 4.68
N VAL A 131 -4.56 -0.86 4.77
CA VAL A 131 -4.36 -2.30 4.95
C VAL A 131 -5.06 -3.04 3.84
N SER A 132 -4.34 -3.89 3.11
CA SER A 132 -4.95 -4.71 2.05
C SER A 132 -4.30 -6.09 1.94
N PRO A 133 -5.10 -7.15 1.74
CA PRO A 133 -4.60 -8.44 1.28
C PRO A 133 -3.86 -8.26 -0.05
N GLN A 134 -2.76 -8.99 -0.24
CA GLN A 134 -2.00 -8.93 -1.50
C GLN A 134 -2.13 -10.22 -2.29
N ALA A 135 -1.98 -11.36 -1.62
CA ALA A 135 -2.11 -12.72 -2.14
C ALA A 135 -2.35 -13.64 -0.93
N PRO A 136 -2.70 -14.91 -1.11
CA PRO A 136 -2.73 -15.85 0.00
C PRO A 136 -1.42 -15.83 0.78
N GLY A 137 -1.49 -15.68 2.10
CA GLY A 137 -0.33 -15.61 2.98
C GLY A 137 0.29 -14.22 3.15
N TYR A 138 -0.25 -13.15 2.55
CA TYR A 138 0.36 -11.82 2.62
C TYR A 138 -0.65 -10.70 2.88
N ILE A 139 -0.20 -9.68 3.60
CA ILE A 139 -0.91 -8.44 3.88
C ILE A 139 0.00 -7.24 3.63
N SER A 140 -0.54 -6.15 3.07
CA SER A 140 0.15 -4.87 2.98
C SER A 140 -0.38 -3.91 4.03
N ILE A 141 0.52 -3.24 4.76
CA ILE A 141 0.21 -2.17 5.71
C ILE A 141 1.07 -0.97 5.34
N ASP A 142 0.46 0.16 4.99
CA ASP A 142 1.16 1.40 4.56
C ASP A 142 2.26 1.14 3.51
N ASN A 143 1.97 0.32 2.49
CA ASN A 143 2.87 -0.07 1.40
C ASN A 143 4.01 -1.04 1.77
N TYR A 144 4.13 -1.49 3.00
CA TYR A 144 5.01 -2.59 3.37
C TYR A 144 4.25 -3.91 3.33
N VAL A 145 4.92 -4.97 2.88
CA VAL A 145 4.34 -6.32 2.78
C VAL A 145 4.83 -7.17 3.93
N TYR A 146 3.92 -7.95 4.49
CA TYR A 146 4.14 -8.87 5.60
C TYR A 146 3.55 -10.23 5.24
N SER A 147 4.15 -11.30 5.72
CA SER A 147 3.52 -12.62 5.71
C SER A 147 2.48 -12.72 6.82
N VAL A 148 1.43 -13.51 6.62
CA VAL A 148 0.44 -13.81 7.65
C VAL A 148 0.36 -15.31 7.87
N LYS A 149 0.16 -15.73 9.13
CA LYS A 149 0.00 -17.14 9.48
C LYS A 149 -1.39 -17.67 9.19
N ASN A 150 -2.38 -16.79 9.18
CA ASN A 150 -3.77 -17.17 9.00
C ASN A 150 -4.44 -16.26 7.96
N ASP A 151 -4.87 -16.84 6.83
CA ASP A 151 -5.54 -16.17 5.71
C ASP A 151 -7.05 -15.94 5.94
N GLU A 152 -7.63 -16.51 7.00
CA GLU A 152 -9.06 -16.40 7.28
C GLU A 152 -9.52 -14.96 7.56
N TYR A 153 -8.58 -14.04 7.83
CA TYR A 153 -8.89 -12.64 8.10
C TYR A 153 -9.64 -11.96 6.95
N ILE A 154 -9.38 -12.36 5.68
CA ILE A 154 -10.07 -11.81 4.51
C ILE A 154 -11.55 -12.18 4.53
N ALA A 155 -11.83 -13.47 4.77
CA ALA A 155 -13.20 -13.98 4.88
C ALA A 155 -13.92 -13.38 6.10
N ALA A 156 -13.22 -13.22 7.22
CA ALA A 156 -13.76 -12.61 8.43
C ALA A 156 -14.15 -11.14 8.20
N LEU A 157 -13.28 -10.33 7.57
CA LEU A 157 -13.59 -8.94 7.21
C LEU A 157 -14.75 -8.82 6.25
N THR A 158 -14.79 -9.67 5.22
CA THR A 158 -15.90 -9.69 4.25
C THR A 158 -17.22 -10.06 4.93
N SER A 159 -17.22 -11.11 5.77
CA SER A 159 -18.39 -11.54 6.52
C SER A 159 -18.87 -10.45 7.49
N PHE A 160 -17.94 -9.77 8.15
CA PHE A 160 -18.26 -8.66 9.04
C PHE A 160 -18.88 -7.49 8.27
N PHE A 161 -18.33 -7.16 7.11
CA PHE A 161 -18.88 -6.13 6.22
C PHE A 161 -20.31 -6.47 5.77
N GLU A 162 -20.56 -7.69 5.28
CA GLU A 162 -21.86 -8.10 4.77
C GLU A 162 -22.92 -8.19 5.88
N ALA A 163 -22.56 -8.63 7.08
CA ALA A 163 -23.48 -8.73 8.22
C ALA A 163 -23.81 -7.38 8.86
N SER A 164 -23.04 -6.34 8.61
CA SER A 164 -23.26 -5.02 9.20
C SER A 164 -24.47 -4.31 8.60
N PRO A 165 -25.37 -3.70 9.42
CA PRO A 165 -26.51 -2.91 8.94
C PRO A 165 -26.11 -1.52 8.40
N ILE A 166 -24.83 -1.13 8.49
CA ILE A 166 -24.36 0.16 7.99
C ILE A 166 -24.61 0.24 6.49
N GLN A 167 -25.11 1.39 6.04
CA GLN A 167 -25.36 1.64 4.62
C GLN A 167 -24.07 1.65 3.81
N GLU A 168 -24.10 1.02 2.65
CA GLU A 168 -22.98 1.03 1.71
C GLU A 168 -22.92 2.37 0.96
N GLU A 169 -21.70 2.83 0.76
CA GLU A 169 -21.40 4.00 -0.07
C GLU A 169 -20.53 3.57 -1.25
N ALA A 170 -20.76 4.17 -2.43
CA ALA A 170 -19.90 3.95 -3.58
C ALA A 170 -18.48 4.46 -3.26
N TYR A 171 -17.49 3.62 -3.51
CA TYR A 171 -16.07 3.99 -3.35
C TYR A 171 -15.48 4.29 -4.72
N PRO A 172 -14.91 5.49 -4.93
CA PRO A 172 -14.38 5.95 -6.22
C PRO A 172 -13.15 5.16 -6.71
#